data_6371dc4c2333e7df4add52030b7eb826
#
_entry.id   6371dc4c2333e7df4add52030b7eb826
#
_cell.length_a   1.000
_cell.length_b   1.000
_cell.length_c   1.000
_cell.angle_alpha   90.00
_cell.angle_beta   90.00
_cell.angle_gamma   90.00
#
_symmetry.space_group_name_H-M   'P 1'
#
loop_
_entity.id
_entity.type
_entity.pdbx_description
1 polymer ?
#
loop_
_entity_poly.entity_id
_entity_poly.type
_entity_poly.pdbx_seq_one_letter_code
_entity_poly.pdbx_strand_id
1 'polypeptide(L)'
;MKTLTEEMQCRIRRWIERNARPLEWALYRQKFENGSESAVLEALSAYQNPDGGFGYALEPDDWNQNSTLNATLYAMQLMLSIGVTQI
;
A
#
# COMPACT_ATOMS: atom_id res chain seq x y z
N MET A 1 -27.08 0.84 -5.00
CA MET A 1 -25.70 0.40 -4.95
C MET A 1 -25.65 -1.11 -4.87
N LYS A 2 -24.85 -1.73 -5.73
CA LYS A 2 -24.69 -3.19 -5.69
C LYS A 2 -23.65 -3.56 -4.64
N THR A 3 -23.98 -4.52 -3.79
CA THR A 3 -23.04 -5.07 -2.83
C THR A 3 -22.43 -6.36 -3.38
N LEU A 4 -21.19 -6.65 -2.98
CA LEU A 4 -20.54 -7.90 -3.33
C LEU A 4 -21.13 -9.03 -2.48
N THR A 5 -21.34 -10.19 -3.11
CA THR A 5 -21.70 -11.39 -2.35
C THR A 5 -20.52 -11.85 -1.50
N GLU A 6 -20.78 -12.61 -0.44
CA GLU A 6 -19.72 -13.18 0.39
C GLU A 6 -18.75 -14.04 -0.41
N GLU A 7 -19.28 -14.82 -1.36
CA GLU A 7 -18.44 -15.63 -2.22
C GLU A 7 -17.50 -14.79 -3.07
N MET A 8 -17.98 -13.71 -3.66
CA MET A 8 -17.16 -12.80 -4.46
C MET A 8 -16.10 -12.15 -3.59
N GLN A 9 -16.45 -11.71 -2.39
CA GLN A 9 -15.50 -11.11 -1.46
C GLN A 9 -14.39 -12.10 -1.08
N CYS A 10 -14.73 -13.35 -0.80
CA CYS A 10 -13.75 -14.38 -0.47
C CYS A 10 -12.80 -14.65 -1.64
N ARG A 11 -13.31 -14.65 -2.86
CA ARG A 11 -12.51 -14.87 -4.05
C ARG A 11 -11.54 -13.73 -4.29
N ILE A 12 -11.98 -12.50 -4.11
CA ILE A 12 -11.14 -11.30 -4.23
C ILE A 12 -10.03 -11.35 -3.17
N ARG A 13 -10.40 -11.64 -1.94
CA ARG A 13 -9.43 -11.71 -0.84
C ARG A 13 -8.34 -12.74 -1.10
N ARG A 14 -8.71 -13.92 -1.56
CA ARG A 14 -7.74 -14.97 -1.88
C ARG A 14 -6.80 -14.57 -3.01
N TRP A 15 -7.34 -13.90 -4.02
CA TRP A 15 -6.52 -13.43 -5.14
C TRP A 15 -5.50 -12.39 -4.67
N ILE A 16 -5.95 -11.41 -3.88
CA ILE A 16 -5.06 -10.37 -3.34
C ILE A 16 -3.99 -10.99 -2.45
N GLU A 17 -4.37 -11.89 -1.56
CA GLU A 17 -3.44 -12.56 -0.65
C GLU A 17 -2.31 -13.26 -1.40
N ARG A 18 -2.62 -13.89 -2.55
CA ARG A 18 -1.62 -14.61 -3.35
C ARG A 18 -0.75 -13.71 -4.22
N ASN A 19 -1.27 -12.58 -4.65
CA ASN A 19 -0.67 -11.78 -5.71
C ASN A 19 -0.15 -10.42 -5.26
N ALA A 20 -0.62 -9.90 -4.14
CA ALA A 20 -0.23 -8.58 -3.65
C ALA A 20 1.16 -8.61 -3.02
N ARG A 21 1.88 -7.49 -3.15
CA ARG A 21 3.06 -7.25 -2.32
C ARG A 21 2.60 -7.04 -0.88
N PRO A 22 3.52 -7.16 0.12
CA PRO A 22 3.16 -6.88 1.52
C PRO A 22 2.46 -5.54 1.70
N LEU A 23 2.86 -4.51 0.94
CA LEU A 23 2.24 -3.19 1.02
C LEU A 23 0.76 -3.22 0.61
N GLU A 24 0.44 -3.78 -0.56
CA GLU A 24 -0.96 -3.83 -1.01
C GLU A 24 -1.81 -4.75 -0.15
N TRP A 25 -1.22 -5.82 0.39
CA TRP A 25 -1.92 -6.68 1.33
C TRP A 25 -2.27 -5.92 2.61
N ALA A 26 -1.31 -5.16 3.17
CA ALA A 26 -1.54 -4.34 4.35
C ALA A 26 -2.60 -3.26 4.09
N LEU A 27 -2.56 -2.61 2.92
CA LEU A 27 -3.57 -1.63 2.52
C LEU A 27 -4.95 -2.24 2.43
N TYR A 28 -5.07 -3.40 1.80
CA TYR A 28 -6.35 -4.10 1.70
C TYR A 28 -6.92 -4.39 3.07
N ARG A 29 -6.10 -4.93 3.96
CA ARG A 29 -6.55 -5.27 5.31
C ARG A 29 -6.95 -4.04 6.11
N GLN A 30 -6.20 -2.96 5.99
CA GLN A 30 -6.52 -1.71 6.69
C GLN A 30 -7.86 -1.13 6.21
N LYS A 31 -8.12 -1.16 4.92
CA LYS A 31 -9.32 -0.56 4.34
C LYS A 31 -10.56 -1.43 4.50
N PHE A 32 -10.43 -2.75 4.47
CA PHE A 32 -11.57 -3.66 4.40
C PHE A 32 -11.69 -4.64 5.57
N GLU A 33 -10.65 -4.83 6.37
CA GLU A 33 -10.60 -5.84 7.44
C GLU A 33 -10.10 -5.29 8.77
N ASN A 34 -10.17 -3.99 8.99
CA ASN A 34 -9.72 -3.33 10.23
C ASN A 34 -8.24 -3.56 10.56
N GLY A 35 -7.40 -3.78 9.55
CA GLY A 35 -5.96 -3.85 9.75
C GLY A 35 -5.39 -2.52 10.23
N SER A 36 -4.21 -2.56 10.86
CA SER A 36 -3.64 -1.37 11.47
C SER A 36 -2.93 -0.46 10.46
N GLU A 37 -2.92 0.85 10.76
CA GLU A 37 -2.08 1.80 10.03
C GLU A 37 -0.61 1.45 10.14
N SER A 38 -0.18 0.97 11.32
CA SER A 38 1.22 0.60 11.57
C SER A 38 1.72 -0.45 10.60
N ALA A 39 0.89 -1.43 10.27
CA ALA A 39 1.26 -2.47 9.32
C ALA A 39 1.50 -1.90 7.91
N VAL A 40 0.67 -0.94 7.51
CA VAL A 40 0.85 -0.25 6.21
C VAL A 40 2.13 0.56 6.22
N LEU A 41 2.36 1.34 7.27
CA LEU A 41 3.56 2.19 7.37
C LEU A 41 4.83 1.35 7.41
N GLU A 42 4.81 0.22 8.12
CA GLU A 42 5.95 -0.69 8.16
C GLU A 42 6.24 -1.27 6.77
N ALA A 43 5.21 -1.73 6.06
CA ALA A 43 5.38 -2.24 4.71
C ALA A 43 5.88 -1.16 3.75
N LEU A 44 5.37 0.06 3.89
CA LEU A 44 5.78 1.20 3.06
C LEU A 44 7.24 1.59 3.32
N SER A 45 7.72 1.45 4.56
CA SER A 45 9.08 1.82 4.93
C SER A 45 10.15 1.03 4.15
N ALA A 46 9.82 -0.15 3.63
CA ALA A 46 10.73 -0.93 2.81
C ALA A 46 11.11 -0.22 1.50
N TYR A 47 10.33 0.77 1.10
CA TYR A 47 10.56 1.53 -0.13
C TYR A 47 11.23 2.89 0.13
N GLN A 48 11.51 3.20 1.39
CA GLN A 48 12.14 4.47 1.75
C GLN A 48 13.66 4.36 1.71
N ASN A 49 14.30 5.32 1.06
CA ASN A 49 15.75 5.43 1.01
C ASN A 49 16.30 6.24 2.20
N PRO A 50 17.60 6.12 2.49
CA PRO A 50 18.21 6.91 3.58
C PRO A 50 18.08 8.43 3.43
N ASP A 51 17.89 8.93 2.22
CA ASP A 51 17.67 10.37 1.98
C ASP A 51 16.25 10.83 2.34
N GLY A 52 15.38 9.92 2.77
CA GLY A 52 14.01 10.22 3.14
C GLY A 52 13.01 10.06 2.02
N GLY A 53 13.45 10.00 0.76
CA GLY A 53 12.58 9.77 -0.38
C GLY A 53 12.24 8.31 -0.57
N PHE A 54 11.32 8.02 -1.49
CA PHE A 54 10.85 6.68 -1.78
C PHE A 54 11.25 6.26 -3.19
N GLY A 55 11.55 5.00 -3.35
CA GLY A 55 11.94 4.39 -4.60
C GLY A 55 11.71 2.89 -4.53
N TYR A 56 12.67 2.08 -5.00
CA TYR A 56 12.63 0.62 -5.00
C TYR A 56 11.37 0.05 -5.68
N ALA A 57 10.98 0.67 -6.81
CA ALA A 57 9.80 0.22 -7.55
C ALA A 57 8.51 0.28 -6.72
N LEU A 58 8.35 1.29 -5.87
CA LEU A 58 7.12 1.50 -5.09
C LEU A 58 5.92 1.58 -6.04
N GLU A 59 6.02 2.36 -7.12
CA GLU A 59 5.05 2.30 -8.20
C GLU A 59 5.39 1.13 -9.11
N PRO A 60 4.42 0.27 -9.45
CA PRO A 60 4.71 -0.92 -10.27
C PRO A 60 5.34 -0.63 -11.63
N ASP A 61 5.10 0.57 -12.17
CA ASP A 61 5.63 0.98 -13.48
C ASP A 61 7.00 1.63 -13.41
N ASP A 62 7.55 1.85 -12.22
CA ASP A 62 8.83 2.53 -12.02
C ASP A 62 9.78 1.64 -11.22
N TRP A 63 10.75 1.05 -11.89
CA TRP A 63 11.73 0.12 -11.31
C TRP A 63 12.96 0.82 -10.75
N ASN A 64 12.97 2.14 -10.66
CA ASN A 64 14.10 2.90 -10.15
C ASN A 64 14.26 2.68 -8.64
N GLN A 65 15.46 2.27 -8.22
CA GLN A 65 15.77 2.05 -6.80
C GLN A 65 15.98 3.38 -6.06
N ASN A 66 16.43 4.41 -6.77
CA ASN A 66 16.68 5.71 -6.17
C ASN A 66 15.36 6.41 -5.83
N SER A 67 15.43 7.37 -4.91
CA SER A 67 14.28 8.20 -4.59
C SER A 67 13.87 9.01 -5.82
N THR A 68 12.57 9.01 -6.11
CA THR A 68 11.97 9.83 -7.16
C THR A 68 10.86 10.67 -6.58
N LEU A 69 10.59 11.81 -7.22
CA LEU A 69 9.48 12.65 -6.82
C LEU A 69 8.15 11.91 -6.92
N ASN A 70 7.96 11.17 -8.01
CA ASN A 70 6.71 10.43 -8.23
C ASN A 70 6.47 9.36 -7.17
N ALA A 71 7.49 8.55 -6.86
CA ALA A 71 7.36 7.53 -5.83
C ALA A 71 7.12 8.15 -4.45
N THR A 72 7.80 9.24 -4.13
CA THR A 72 7.64 9.94 -2.87
C THR A 72 6.23 10.52 -2.72
N LEU A 73 5.71 11.16 -3.78
CA LEU A 73 4.33 11.67 -3.79
C LEU A 73 3.31 10.53 -3.67
N TYR A 74 3.57 9.42 -4.34
CA TYR A 74 2.70 8.24 -4.24
C TYR A 74 2.66 7.72 -2.79
N ALA A 75 3.83 7.63 -2.13
CA ALA A 75 3.89 7.22 -0.73
C ALA A 75 3.08 8.16 0.17
N MET A 76 3.19 9.48 -0.05
CA MET A 76 2.42 10.45 0.71
C MET A 76 0.92 10.31 0.49
N GLN A 77 0.49 10.05 -0.74
CA GLN A 77 -0.92 9.81 -1.04
C GLN A 77 -1.43 8.55 -0.33
N LEU A 78 -0.62 7.49 -0.29
CA LEU A 78 -0.98 6.28 0.46
C LEU A 78 -1.15 6.57 1.94
N MET A 79 -0.22 7.32 2.53
CA MET A 79 -0.30 7.69 3.95
C MET A 79 -1.56 8.50 4.25
N LEU A 80 -1.90 9.47 3.40
CA LEU A 80 -3.12 10.25 3.56
C LEU A 80 -4.36 9.37 3.45
N SER A 81 -4.34 8.39 2.54
CA SER A 81 -5.50 7.51 2.32
C SER A 81 -5.84 6.65 3.52
N ILE A 82 -4.88 6.37 4.40
CA ILE A 82 -5.10 5.59 5.62
C ILE A 82 -5.24 6.45 6.87
N GLY A 83 -5.30 7.77 6.71
CA GLY A 83 -5.58 8.70 7.81
C GLY A 83 -4.36 9.34 8.45
N VAL A 84 -3.16 9.15 7.92
CA VAL A 84 -1.95 9.82 8.44
C VAL A 84 -1.99 11.28 8.00
N THR A 85 -2.04 12.19 8.94
CA THR A 85 -2.13 13.64 8.68
C THR A 85 -0.89 14.40 9.11
N GLN A 86 0.03 13.77 9.85
CA GLN A 86 1.31 14.35 10.23
C GLN A 86 2.41 13.45 9.72
N ILE A 87 3.26 14.04 8.91
CA ILE A 87 4.37 13.34 8.27
C ILE A 87 5.68 13.87 8.81
#